data_8149ef94a4c0df6a6f90eaa29b2ba592
#
_entry.id   8149ef94a4c0df6a6f90eaa29b2ba592
#
_cell.length_a   1.000
_cell.length_b   1.000
_cell.length_c   1.000
_cell.angle_alpha   90.00
_cell.angle_beta   90.00
_cell.angle_gamma   90.00
#
_symmetry.space_group_name_H-M   'P 1'
#
loop_
_entity.id
_entity.type
_entity.pdbx_description
1 polymer ?
#
loop_
_entity_poly.entity_id
_entity_poly.type
_entity_poly.pdbx_seq_one_letter_code
_entity_poly.pdbx_strand_id
1 'polypeptide(L)'
;MASQGTSSDDLCEPTLRADAERNRTLVLAAAHEVFAEQGLGAPMNEIARRAGVGIATLHRRFPTREDLIAATFAVKMKTYVEAIDDALQDPDPWRGFCGYIDRVCEMQASDRGFTHVLTLTFPTAKAFEADRNRSYQGCIELIARAKETGRLRPDFSPEDLILLLMANAGVISATGEWAPGAWRRLVAYMVQAFSADHTEPLPPAPTPTAMYRAMIRLRPR
;
A
#
# COMPACT_ATOMS: atom_id res chain seq x y z
N MET A 1 -51.90 -7.56 40.27
CA MET A 1 -51.57 -6.57 39.24
C MET A 1 -50.06 -6.28 39.35
N ALA A 2 -49.26 -6.91 38.54
CA ALA A 2 -47.82 -6.72 38.48
C ALA A 2 -47.52 -5.95 37.21
N SER A 3 -47.03 -4.73 37.36
CA SER A 3 -46.61 -3.84 36.28
C SER A 3 -45.24 -4.24 35.82
N GLN A 4 -45.13 -4.74 34.57
CA GLN A 4 -43.86 -4.99 33.93
C GLN A 4 -43.30 -3.67 33.36
N GLY A 5 -42.24 -3.17 33.98
CA GLY A 5 -41.41 -2.10 33.43
C GLY A 5 -40.52 -2.64 32.30
N THR A 6 -40.86 -2.38 31.07
CA THR A 6 -39.99 -2.58 29.93
C THR A 6 -38.87 -1.55 29.99
N SER A 7 -37.64 -2.05 30.12
CA SER A 7 -36.41 -1.28 30.18
C SER A 7 -36.16 -0.58 28.85
N SER A 8 -36.05 0.75 28.88
CA SER A 8 -35.76 1.61 27.71
C SER A 8 -34.31 1.59 27.23
N ASP A 9 -33.45 0.73 27.83
CA ASP A 9 -32.03 0.68 27.55
C ASP A 9 -31.66 -0.16 26.29
N ASP A 10 -32.54 -1.12 25.89
CA ASP A 10 -32.22 -2.05 24.79
C ASP A 10 -32.34 -1.45 23.37
N LEU A 11 -32.96 -0.28 23.20
CA LEU A 11 -33.13 0.37 21.89
C LEU A 11 -32.03 1.38 21.54
N CYS A 12 -31.17 1.77 22.49
CA CYS A 12 -30.14 2.79 22.30
C CYS A 12 -28.80 2.23 21.79
N GLU A 13 -28.46 0.97 22.11
CA GLU A 13 -27.19 0.35 21.69
C GLU A 13 -27.05 0.11 20.18
N PRO A 14 -28.05 -0.36 19.43
CA PRO A 14 -27.93 -0.58 17.99
C PRO A 14 -27.75 0.72 17.20
N THR A 15 -28.37 1.81 17.63
CA THR A 15 -28.26 3.13 16.98
C THR A 15 -26.87 3.74 17.19
N LEU A 16 -26.31 3.66 18.38
CA LEU A 16 -24.96 4.14 18.69
C LEU A 16 -23.87 3.39 17.92
N ARG A 17 -24.02 2.07 17.75
CA ARG A 17 -23.10 1.25 16.93
C ARG A 17 -23.19 1.60 15.45
N ALA A 18 -24.41 1.78 14.93
CA ALA A 18 -24.64 2.17 13.54
C ALA A 18 -24.06 3.56 13.24
N ASP A 19 -24.23 4.52 14.14
CA ASP A 19 -23.67 5.88 14.01
C ASP A 19 -22.13 5.86 14.12
N ALA A 20 -21.55 5.03 14.99
CA ALA A 20 -20.12 4.88 15.10
C ALA A 20 -19.51 4.27 13.82
N GLU A 21 -20.17 3.29 13.18
CA GLU A 21 -19.72 2.69 11.94
C GLU A 21 -19.89 3.64 10.76
N ARG A 22 -20.99 4.39 10.70
CA ARG A 22 -21.21 5.44 9.70
C ARG A 22 -20.11 6.51 9.79
N ASN A 23 -19.82 6.99 10.99
CA ASN A 23 -18.75 7.95 11.22
C ASN A 23 -17.37 7.39 10.83
N ARG A 24 -17.11 6.11 11.08
CA ARG A 24 -15.89 5.44 10.65
C ARG A 24 -15.76 5.46 9.12
N THR A 25 -16.81 5.09 8.41
CA THR A 25 -16.84 5.09 6.94
C THR A 25 -16.60 6.50 6.39
N LEU A 26 -17.24 7.53 6.94
CA LEU A 26 -17.04 8.92 6.53
C LEU A 26 -15.59 9.37 6.76
N VAL A 27 -14.99 9.01 7.90
CA VAL A 27 -13.59 9.35 8.19
C VAL A 27 -12.65 8.67 7.21
N LEU A 28 -12.84 7.38 6.91
CA LEU A 28 -11.97 6.66 5.96
C LEU A 28 -12.10 7.18 4.53
N ALA A 29 -13.32 7.53 4.09
CA ALA A 29 -13.54 8.14 2.78
C ALA A 29 -12.83 9.50 2.69
N ALA A 30 -13.04 10.40 3.67
CA ALA A 30 -12.36 11.68 3.72
C ALA A 30 -10.83 11.56 3.82
N ALA A 31 -10.34 10.60 4.59
CA ALA A 31 -8.91 10.32 4.70
C ALA A 31 -8.32 9.88 3.35
N HIS A 32 -9.00 9.00 2.63
CA HIS A 32 -8.58 8.55 1.31
C HIS A 32 -8.45 9.73 0.32
N GLU A 33 -9.47 10.59 0.25
CA GLU A 33 -9.44 11.80 -0.60
C GLU A 33 -8.30 12.74 -0.22
N VAL A 34 -8.18 13.08 1.06
CA VAL A 34 -7.15 13.99 1.56
C VAL A 34 -5.74 13.42 1.32
N PHE A 35 -5.53 12.13 1.53
CA PHE A 35 -4.24 11.48 1.26
C PHE A 35 -3.91 11.44 -0.23
N ALA A 36 -4.90 11.30 -1.10
CA ALA A 36 -4.71 11.37 -2.55
C ALA A 36 -4.33 12.78 -3.03
N GLU A 37 -4.93 13.82 -2.42
CA GLU A 37 -4.71 15.22 -2.80
C GLU A 37 -3.44 15.81 -2.19
N GLN A 38 -3.19 15.56 -0.89
CA GLN A 38 -2.17 16.25 -0.08
C GLN A 38 -1.04 15.33 0.39
N GLY A 39 -1.12 14.04 0.07
CA GLY A 39 -0.18 13.02 0.54
C GLY A 39 -0.45 12.55 1.98
N LEU A 40 0.29 11.52 2.41
CA LEU A 40 0.08 10.89 3.73
C LEU A 40 0.44 11.78 4.93
N GLY A 41 1.12 12.92 4.69
CA GLY A 41 1.44 13.93 5.69
C GLY A 41 0.31 14.92 6.02
N ALA A 42 -0.81 14.83 5.33
CA ALA A 42 -1.94 15.75 5.50
C ALA A 42 -2.37 15.88 6.98
N PRO A 43 -2.75 17.09 7.43
CA PRO A 43 -3.15 17.30 8.82
C PRO A 43 -4.38 16.51 9.21
N MET A 44 -4.38 15.87 10.37
CA MET A 44 -5.54 15.14 10.91
C MET A 44 -6.78 16.06 11.08
N ASN A 45 -6.57 17.35 11.37
CA ASN A 45 -7.64 18.34 11.45
C ASN A 45 -8.39 18.53 10.12
N GLU A 46 -7.67 18.49 8.99
CA GLU A 46 -8.28 18.60 7.66
C GLU A 46 -9.15 17.38 7.35
N ILE A 47 -8.67 16.19 7.72
CA ILE A 47 -9.45 14.96 7.56
C ILE A 47 -10.71 15.00 8.43
N ALA A 48 -10.60 15.42 9.70
CA ALA A 48 -11.76 15.55 10.59
C ALA A 48 -12.78 16.54 10.03
N ARG A 49 -12.31 17.71 9.55
CA ARG A 49 -13.16 18.74 8.94
C ARG A 49 -13.90 18.20 7.70
N ARG A 50 -13.19 17.50 6.80
CA ARG A 50 -13.79 16.93 5.57
C ARG A 50 -14.78 15.80 5.87
N ALA A 51 -14.50 15.00 6.90
CA ALA A 51 -15.40 13.94 7.36
C ALA A 51 -16.63 14.47 8.13
N GLY A 52 -16.67 15.74 8.49
CA GLY A 52 -17.74 16.32 9.32
C GLY A 52 -17.73 15.81 10.77
N VAL A 53 -16.59 15.39 11.32
CA VAL A 53 -16.45 14.88 12.68
C VAL A 53 -15.52 15.76 13.52
N GLY A 54 -15.73 15.77 14.83
CA GLY A 54 -14.82 16.46 15.76
C GLY A 54 -13.45 15.79 15.78
N ILE A 55 -12.35 16.59 15.86
CA ILE A 55 -10.98 16.08 15.95
C ILE A 55 -10.77 15.12 17.13
N ALA A 56 -11.42 15.35 18.27
CA ALA A 56 -11.38 14.45 19.43
C ALA A 56 -11.99 13.07 19.11
N THR A 57 -13.07 13.05 18.32
CA THR A 57 -13.70 11.81 17.87
C THR A 57 -12.78 11.03 16.93
N LEU A 58 -12.10 11.73 16.01
CA LEU A 58 -11.10 11.13 15.10
C LEU A 58 -9.94 10.51 15.89
N HIS A 59 -9.32 11.26 16.82
CA HIS A 59 -8.21 10.77 17.63
C HIS A 59 -8.59 9.61 18.56
N ARG A 60 -9.81 9.60 19.10
CA ARG A 60 -10.29 8.47 19.89
C ARG A 60 -10.39 7.19 19.07
N ARG A 61 -10.71 7.29 17.78
CA ARG A 61 -10.87 6.14 16.87
C ARG A 61 -9.55 5.73 16.21
N PHE A 62 -8.74 6.71 15.88
CA PHE A 62 -7.43 6.56 15.25
C PHE A 62 -6.40 7.38 16.02
N PRO A 63 -5.79 6.80 17.07
CA PRO A 63 -4.87 7.51 17.97
C PRO A 63 -3.67 8.11 17.25
N THR A 64 -3.19 7.44 16.20
CA THR A 64 -2.07 7.91 15.37
C THR A 64 -2.49 8.08 13.92
N ARG A 65 -1.71 8.88 13.17
CA ARG A 65 -1.85 8.98 11.72
C ARG A 65 -1.63 7.62 11.04
N GLU A 66 -0.71 6.82 11.55
CA GLU A 66 -0.41 5.48 11.01
C GLU A 66 -1.60 4.54 11.14
N ASP A 67 -2.34 4.61 12.27
CA ASP A 67 -3.58 3.84 12.45
C ASP A 67 -4.64 4.23 11.41
N LEU A 68 -4.77 5.53 11.13
CA LEU A 68 -5.70 6.01 10.11
C LEU A 68 -5.28 5.59 8.70
N ILE A 69 -3.99 5.71 8.36
CA ILE A 69 -3.46 5.24 7.07
C ILE A 69 -3.71 3.74 6.90
N ALA A 70 -3.36 2.95 7.90
CA ALA A 70 -3.56 1.51 7.86
C ALA A 70 -5.03 1.12 7.67
N ALA A 71 -5.95 1.79 8.38
CA ALA A 71 -7.38 1.54 8.24
C ALA A 71 -7.92 2.00 6.88
N THR A 72 -7.44 3.13 6.35
CA THR A 72 -7.85 3.68 5.05
C THR A 72 -7.45 2.76 3.90
N PHE A 73 -6.25 2.19 3.95
CA PHE A 73 -5.70 1.37 2.86
C PHE A 73 -5.75 -0.14 3.13
N ALA A 74 -6.46 -0.59 4.17
CA ALA A 74 -6.53 -2.00 4.56
C ALA A 74 -6.96 -2.93 3.41
N VAL A 75 -8.00 -2.54 2.65
CA VAL A 75 -8.50 -3.33 1.51
C VAL A 75 -7.45 -3.42 0.40
N LYS A 76 -6.79 -2.30 0.08
CA LYS A 76 -5.74 -2.28 -0.94
C LYS A 76 -4.49 -3.05 -0.52
N MET A 77 -4.13 -3.02 0.76
CA MET A 77 -3.05 -3.85 1.29
C MET A 77 -3.38 -5.34 1.16
N LYS A 78 -4.63 -5.74 1.42
CA LYS A 78 -5.06 -7.11 1.17
C LYS A 78 -4.93 -7.50 -0.30
N THR A 79 -5.37 -6.66 -1.23
CA THR A 79 -5.20 -6.88 -2.67
C THR A 79 -3.72 -6.97 -3.08
N TYR A 80 -2.84 -6.20 -2.42
CA TYR A 80 -1.39 -6.29 -2.62
C TYR A 80 -0.81 -7.63 -2.16
N VAL A 81 -1.27 -8.16 -1.01
CA VAL A 81 -0.90 -9.51 -0.53
C VAL A 81 -1.44 -10.58 -1.48
N GLU A 82 -2.70 -10.46 -1.92
CA GLU A 82 -3.29 -11.39 -2.89
C GLU A 82 -2.52 -11.42 -4.21
N ALA A 83 -1.98 -10.28 -4.65
CA ALA A 83 -1.20 -10.20 -5.88
C ALA A 83 0.07 -11.08 -5.83
N ILE A 84 0.75 -11.16 -4.70
CA ILE A 84 1.92 -12.04 -4.57
C ILE A 84 1.51 -13.51 -4.46
N ASP A 85 0.43 -13.81 -3.75
CA ASP A 85 -0.10 -15.17 -3.63
C ASP A 85 -0.51 -15.72 -5.02
N ASP A 86 -1.19 -14.91 -5.85
CA ASP A 86 -1.57 -15.24 -7.23
C ASP A 86 -0.34 -15.48 -8.11
N ALA A 87 0.69 -14.61 -8.01
CA ALA A 87 1.92 -14.73 -8.78
C ALA A 87 2.72 -16.00 -8.45
N LEU A 88 2.73 -16.40 -7.17
CA LEU A 88 3.36 -17.64 -6.72
C LEU A 88 2.63 -18.90 -7.20
N GLN A 89 1.33 -18.80 -7.52
CA GLN A 89 0.53 -19.88 -8.09
C GLN A 89 0.68 -20.00 -9.61
N ASP A 90 1.29 -19.02 -10.29
CA ASP A 90 1.50 -19.11 -11.74
C ASP A 90 2.44 -20.27 -12.07
N PRO A 91 2.04 -21.19 -12.97
CA PRO A 91 2.90 -22.33 -13.38
C PRO A 91 4.16 -21.88 -14.15
N ASP A 92 4.22 -20.67 -14.71
CA ASP A 92 5.43 -20.04 -15.26
C ASP A 92 5.91 -18.94 -14.30
N PRO A 93 6.99 -19.19 -13.50
CA PRO A 93 7.46 -18.23 -12.50
C PRO A 93 7.90 -16.88 -13.08
N TRP A 94 8.41 -16.85 -14.30
CA TRP A 94 8.77 -15.60 -14.97
C TRP A 94 7.53 -14.79 -15.35
N ARG A 95 6.49 -15.43 -15.85
CA ARG A 95 5.20 -14.79 -16.14
C ARG A 95 4.57 -14.27 -14.85
N GLY A 96 4.59 -15.08 -13.77
CA GLY A 96 4.13 -14.67 -12.46
C GLY A 96 4.87 -13.43 -11.95
N PHE A 97 6.21 -13.40 -12.08
CA PHE A 97 7.04 -12.26 -11.70
C PHE A 97 6.68 -10.99 -12.49
N CYS A 98 6.60 -11.07 -13.82
CA CYS A 98 6.22 -9.94 -14.66
C CYS A 98 4.80 -9.44 -14.35
N GLY A 99 3.84 -10.37 -14.20
CA GLY A 99 2.46 -10.04 -13.86
C GLY A 99 2.30 -9.39 -12.49
N TYR A 100 3.09 -9.82 -11.51
CA TYR A 100 3.14 -9.17 -10.19
C TYR A 100 3.63 -7.72 -10.29
N ILE A 101 4.72 -7.48 -11.02
CA ILE A 101 5.24 -6.11 -11.24
C ILE A 101 4.18 -5.23 -11.88
N ASP A 102 3.56 -5.70 -12.96
CA ASP A 102 2.52 -4.93 -13.67
C ASP A 102 1.35 -4.59 -12.74
N ARG A 103 0.85 -5.58 -11.99
CA ARG A 103 -0.29 -5.39 -11.07
C ARG A 103 0.01 -4.41 -9.96
N VAL A 104 1.19 -4.49 -9.33
CA VAL A 104 1.57 -3.59 -8.23
C VAL A 104 1.79 -2.17 -8.74
N CYS A 105 2.43 -2.00 -9.90
CA CYS A 105 2.60 -0.69 -10.52
C CYS A 105 1.26 -0.08 -10.98
N GLU A 106 0.31 -0.89 -11.45
CA GLU A 106 -1.05 -0.44 -11.75
C GLU A 106 -1.82 -0.01 -10.49
N MET A 107 -1.66 -0.72 -9.37
CA MET A 107 -2.24 -0.32 -8.09
C MET A 107 -1.72 1.05 -7.65
N GLN A 108 -0.44 1.36 -7.85
CA GLN A 108 0.11 2.69 -7.61
C GLN A 108 -0.54 3.74 -8.54
N ALA A 109 -0.69 3.44 -9.84
CA ALA A 109 -1.23 4.38 -10.81
C ALA A 109 -2.73 4.65 -10.61
N SER A 110 -3.47 3.68 -10.11
CA SER A 110 -4.92 3.80 -9.85
C SER A 110 -5.25 4.55 -8.56
N ASP A 111 -4.29 4.74 -7.65
CA ASP A 111 -4.51 5.36 -6.35
C ASP A 111 -3.28 6.12 -5.86
N ARG A 112 -3.33 7.46 -5.96
CA ARG A 112 -2.24 8.35 -5.54
C ARG A 112 -1.92 8.22 -4.05
N GLY A 113 -2.92 8.05 -3.20
CA GLY A 113 -2.71 7.84 -1.76
C GLY A 113 -1.96 6.54 -1.49
N PHE A 114 -2.34 5.46 -2.16
CA PHE A 114 -1.70 4.16 -2.02
C PHE A 114 -0.29 4.09 -2.63
N THR A 115 0.01 4.94 -3.62
CA THR A 115 1.34 5.02 -4.24
C THR A 115 2.45 5.17 -3.20
N HIS A 116 2.26 6.05 -2.21
CA HIS A 116 3.22 6.27 -1.14
C HIS A 116 3.20 5.17 -0.07
N VAL A 117 2.07 4.49 0.10
CA VAL A 117 1.94 3.41 1.09
C VAL A 117 2.90 2.26 0.79
N LEU A 118 3.08 1.91 -0.48
CA LEU A 118 3.98 0.81 -0.88
C LEU A 118 5.47 1.13 -0.69
N THR A 119 5.84 2.40 -0.68
CA THR A 119 7.23 2.85 -0.57
C THR A 119 7.60 3.38 0.83
N LEU A 120 6.65 3.37 1.77
CA LEU A 120 6.85 3.80 3.16
C LEU A 120 6.69 2.63 4.14
N THR A 121 7.17 2.80 5.37
CA THR A 121 6.98 1.84 6.46
C THR A 121 6.16 2.47 7.58
N PHE A 122 5.37 1.66 8.28
CA PHE A 122 4.45 2.09 9.34
C PHE A 122 4.63 1.24 10.61
N PRO A 123 5.77 1.38 11.33
CA PRO A 123 6.16 0.45 12.41
C PRO A 123 5.15 0.32 13.55
N THR A 124 4.29 1.31 13.76
CA THR A 124 3.25 1.28 14.80
C THR A 124 1.98 0.53 14.36
N ALA A 125 1.72 0.46 13.05
CA ALA A 125 0.57 -0.25 12.48
C ALA A 125 0.89 -1.74 12.28
N LYS A 126 0.95 -2.53 13.36
CA LYS A 126 1.46 -3.91 13.37
C LYS A 126 0.82 -4.85 12.34
N ALA A 127 -0.51 -4.80 12.17
CA ALA A 127 -1.19 -5.66 11.20
C ALA A 127 -0.77 -5.32 9.76
N PHE A 128 -0.64 -4.03 9.46
CA PHE A 128 -0.22 -3.54 8.16
C PHE A 128 1.24 -3.92 7.84
N GLU A 129 2.12 -3.85 8.83
CA GLU A 129 3.51 -4.31 8.69
C GLU A 129 3.62 -5.84 8.57
N ALA A 130 2.71 -6.60 9.18
CA ALA A 130 2.65 -8.05 9.00
C ALA A 130 2.30 -8.42 7.55
N ASP A 131 1.33 -7.75 6.94
CA ASP A 131 0.95 -7.93 5.53
C ASP A 131 2.11 -7.54 4.58
N ARG A 132 2.81 -6.45 4.88
CA ARG A 132 4.02 -6.05 4.13
C ARG A 132 5.12 -7.09 4.21
N ASN A 133 5.39 -7.59 5.40
CA ASN A 133 6.41 -8.63 5.61
C ASN A 133 6.04 -9.92 4.86
N ARG A 134 4.77 -10.32 4.89
CA ARG A 134 4.29 -11.46 4.11
C ARG A 134 4.53 -11.27 2.61
N SER A 135 4.15 -10.10 2.07
CA SER A 135 4.40 -9.78 0.66
C SER A 135 5.89 -9.75 0.32
N TYR A 136 6.72 -9.22 1.22
CA TYR A 136 8.18 -9.18 1.02
C TYR A 136 8.78 -10.60 0.99
N GLN A 137 8.37 -11.50 1.87
CA GLN A 137 8.82 -12.89 1.84
C GLN A 137 8.35 -13.61 0.57
N GLY A 138 7.11 -13.40 0.15
CA GLY A 138 6.60 -13.91 -1.11
C GLY A 138 7.38 -13.37 -2.33
N CYS A 139 7.79 -12.09 -2.31
CA CYS A 139 8.64 -11.53 -3.35
C CYS A 139 10.01 -12.23 -3.41
N ILE A 140 10.64 -12.50 -2.27
CA ILE A 140 11.92 -13.23 -2.22
C ILE A 140 11.76 -14.61 -2.88
N GLU A 141 10.69 -15.33 -2.55
CA GLU A 141 10.40 -16.64 -3.15
C GLU A 141 10.13 -16.51 -4.66
N LEU A 142 9.30 -15.55 -5.09
CA LEU A 142 8.97 -15.34 -6.50
C LEU A 142 10.24 -15.00 -7.32
N ILE A 143 11.11 -14.16 -6.80
CA ILE A 143 12.41 -13.81 -7.41
C ILE A 143 13.28 -15.06 -7.55
N ALA A 144 13.39 -15.88 -6.49
CA ALA A 144 14.19 -17.11 -6.54
C ALA A 144 13.68 -18.06 -7.63
N ARG A 145 12.35 -18.31 -7.67
CA ARG A 145 11.72 -19.16 -8.70
C ARG A 145 11.88 -18.60 -10.11
N ALA A 146 11.77 -17.29 -10.30
CA ALA A 146 11.95 -16.64 -11.59
C ALA A 146 13.42 -16.75 -12.07
N LYS A 147 14.41 -16.67 -11.17
CA LYS A 147 15.84 -16.91 -11.47
C LYS A 147 16.11 -18.36 -11.90
N GLU A 148 15.48 -19.33 -11.24
CA GLU A 148 15.62 -20.76 -11.59
C GLU A 148 15.16 -21.07 -13.03
N THR A 149 14.25 -20.27 -13.59
CA THR A 149 13.88 -20.38 -15.02
C THR A 149 14.99 -19.94 -15.98
N GLY A 150 16.04 -19.28 -15.49
CA GLY A 150 17.08 -18.65 -16.30
C GLY A 150 16.63 -17.39 -17.04
N ARG A 151 15.40 -16.88 -16.82
CA ARG A 151 14.85 -15.72 -17.52
C ARG A 151 15.02 -14.40 -16.74
N LEU A 152 15.10 -14.46 -15.41
CA LEU A 152 15.43 -13.31 -14.57
C LEU A 152 16.95 -13.26 -14.37
N ARG A 153 17.54 -12.08 -14.53
CA ARG A 153 18.98 -11.88 -14.33
C ARG A 153 19.42 -12.30 -12.92
N PRO A 154 20.59 -12.95 -12.78
CA PRO A 154 21.02 -13.55 -11.51
C PRO A 154 21.34 -12.52 -10.41
N ASP A 155 21.74 -11.31 -10.79
CA ASP A 155 22.09 -10.22 -9.87
C ASP A 155 20.88 -9.38 -9.42
N PHE A 156 19.64 -9.66 -9.90
CA PHE A 156 18.41 -9.00 -9.41
C PHE A 156 18.21 -9.26 -7.91
N SER A 157 17.89 -8.22 -7.16
CA SER A 157 17.62 -8.28 -5.71
C SER A 157 16.22 -7.79 -5.37
N PRO A 158 15.66 -8.14 -4.21
CA PRO A 158 14.37 -7.58 -3.76
C PRO A 158 14.38 -6.05 -3.68
N GLU A 159 15.55 -5.44 -3.45
CA GLU A 159 15.72 -4.00 -3.40
C GLU A 159 15.48 -3.33 -4.76
N ASP A 160 15.73 -4.04 -5.87
CA ASP A 160 15.47 -3.54 -7.23
C ASP A 160 13.95 -3.35 -7.46
N LEU A 161 13.12 -4.21 -6.88
CA LEU A 161 11.68 -4.02 -6.90
C LEU A 161 11.27 -2.75 -6.14
N ILE A 162 11.87 -2.49 -4.99
CA ILE A 162 11.59 -1.26 -4.22
C ILE A 162 12.01 -0.02 -5.01
N LEU A 163 13.17 -0.06 -5.67
CA LEU A 163 13.64 1.01 -6.56
C LEU A 163 12.67 1.24 -7.72
N LEU A 164 12.19 0.16 -8.35
CA LEU A 164 11.18 0.27 -9.40
C LEU A 164 9.90 0.95 -8.89
N LEU A 165 9.39 0.55 -7.72
CA LEU A 165 8.17 1.14 -7.15
C LEU A 165 8.37 2.63 -6.81
N MET A 166 9.55 3.03 -6.33
CA MET A 166 9.88 4.44 -6.10
C MET A 166 9.96 5.23 -7.41
N ALA A 167 10.59 4.66 -8.44
CA ALA A 167 10.67 5.29 -9.76
C ALA A 167 9.27 5.42 -10.41
N ASN A 168 8.45 4.38 -10.31
CA ASN A 168 7.08 4.37 -10.81
C ASN A 168 6.22 5.43 -10.11
N ALA A 169 6.32 5.54 -8.78
CA ALA A 169 5.65 6.59 -8.00
C ALA A 169 6.07 7.99 -8.47
N GLY A 170 7.37 8.19 -8.74
CA GLY A 170 7.92 9.44 -9.27
C GLY A 170 7.36 9.78 -10.65
N VAL A 171 7.31 8.82 -11.56
CA VAL A 171 6.73 9.01 -12.91
C VAL A 171 5.24 9.31 -12.81
N ILE A 172 4.47 8.57 -12.03
CA ILE A 172 3.03 8.83 -11.83
C ILE A 172 2.81 10.26 -11.30
N SER A 173 3.60 10.66 -10.30
CA SER A 173 3.51 12.00 -9.73
C SER A 173 3.88 13.11 -10.71
N ALA A 174 4.94 12.91 -11.50
CA ALA A 174 5.45 13.91 -12.43
C ALA A 174 4.60 14.05 -13.70
N THR A 175 4.00 12.96 -14.19
CA THR A 175 3.21 12.98 -15.43
C THR A 175 1.73 13.31 -15.18
N GLY A 176 1.21 13.03 -14.00
CA GLY A 176 -0.14 13.39 -13.57
C GLY A 176 -1.22 13.03 -14.58
N GLU A 177 -2.12 13.98 -14.84
CA GLU A 177 -3.22 13.81 -15.80
C GLU A 177 -2.81 13.97 -17.26
N TRP A 178 -1.64 14.56 -17.52
CA TRP A 178 -1.18 14.86 -18.86
C TRP A 178 -0.69 13.63 -19.63
N ALA A 179 -0.09 12.67 -18.93
CA ALA A 179 0.36 11.41 -19.51
C ALA A 179 0.11 10.23 -18.55
N PRO A 180 -1.15 9.87 -18.27
CA PRO A 180 -1.52 8.88 -17.23
C PRO A 180 -1.02 7.47 -17.53
N GLY A 181 -0.64 7.18 -18.79
CA GLY A 181 -0.08 5.89 -19.21
C GLY A 181 1.45 5.81 -19.17
N ALA A 182 2.17 6.88 -18.86
CA ALA A 182 3.65 6.94 -18.93
C ALA A 182 4.33 5.86 -18.05
N TRP A 183 3.76 5.54 -16.90
CA TRP A 183 4.26 4.51 -16.02
C TRP A 183 4.34 3.12 -16.68
N ARG A 184 3.42 2.77 -17.57
CA ARG A 184 3.44 1.48 -18.28
C ARG A 184 4.68 1.34 -19.15
N ARG A 185 5.13 2.45 -19.75
CA ARG A 185 6.35 2.47 -20.56
C ARG A 185 7.60 2.29 -19.71
N LEU A 186 7.65 2.93 -18.51
CA LEU A 186 8.72 2.70 -17.55
C LEU A 186 8.78 1.23 -17.14
N VAL A 187 7.65 0.66 -16.72
CA VAL A 187 7.57 -0.74 -16.28
C VAL A 187 8.02 -1.69 -17.39
N ALA A 188 7.58 -1.47 -18.64
CA ALA A 188 8.00 -2.27 -19.78
C ALA A 188 9.52 -2.22 -20.00
N TYR A 189 10.15 -1.05 -19.91
CA TYR A 189 11.61 -0.93 -19.98
C TYR A 189 12.31 -1.68 -18.84
N MET A 190 11.79 -1.55 -17.63
CA MET A 190 12.40 -2.20 -16.46
C MET A 190 12.28 -3.72 -16.53
N VAL A 191 11.12 -4.25 -16.92
CA VAL A 191 10.94 -5.71 -17.10
C VAL A 191 11.90 -6.26 -18.17
N GLN A 192 12.10 -5.53 -19.28
CA GLN A 192 13.11 -5.91 -20.29
C GLN A 192 14.53 -5.88 -19.72
N ALA A 193 14.87 -4.84 -18.94
CA ALA A 193 16.19 -4.73 -18.31
C ALA A 193 16.44 -5.81 -17.24
N PHE A 194 15.39 -6.39 -16.66
CA PHE A 194 15.48 -7.48 -15.69
C PHE A 194 15.68 -8.86 -16.34
N SER A 195 15.46 -8.97 -17.67
CA SER A 195 15.70 -10.22 -18.38
C SER A 195 17.17 -10.63 -18.32
N ALA A 196 17.40 -11.95 -18.24
CA ALA A 196 18.74 -12.55 -18.25
C ALA A 196 19.50 -12.38 -19.59
N ASP A 197 18.82 -11.87 -20.63
CA ASP A 197 19.46 -11.54 -21.92
C ASP A 197 20.47 -10.39 -21.79
N HIS A 198 20.41 -9.61 -20.73
CA HIS A 198 21.35 -8.55 -20.38
C HIS A 198 22.40 -9.08 -19.40
N THR A 199 23.63 -9.27 -19.86
CA THR A 199 24.71 -9.95 -19.12
C THR A 199 25.68 -9.01 -18.41
N GLU A 200 25.64 -7.70 -18.68
CA GLU A 200 26.51 -6.76 -17.99
C GLU A 200 26.10 -6.63 -16.51
N PRO A 201 27.09 -6.76 -15.57
CA PRO A 201 26.79 -6.67 -14.15
C PRO A 201 26.32 -5.25 -13.79
N LEU A 202 25.30 -5.18 -12.91
CA LEU A 202 24.83 -3.92 -12.35
C LEU A 202 25.77 -3.48 -11.21
N PRO A 203 25.78 -2.16 -10.88
CA PRO A 203 26.32 -1.70 -9.61
C PRO A 203 25.68 -2.47 -8.44
N PRO A 204 26.39 -2.65 -7.31
CA PRO A 204 25.84 -3.36 -6.15
C PRO A 204 24.49 -2.79 -5.71
N ALA A 205 23.53 -3.68 -5.47
CA ALA A 205 22.22 -3.28 -4.92
C ALA A 205 22.38 -2.63 -3.54
N PRO A 206 21.50 -1.68 -3.16
CA PRO A 206 21.47 -1.17 -1.80
C PRO A 206 21.21 -2.30 -0.80
N THR A 207 21.81 -2.22 0.39
CA THR A 207 21.50 -3.21 1.43
C THR A 207 20.05 -3.09 1.92
N PRO A 208 19.41 -4.21 2.38
CA PRO A 208 18.06 -4.16 2.95
C PRO A 208 17.92 -3.11 4.06
N THR A 209 18.93 -2.97 4.93
CA THR A 209 18.95 -1.96 5.99
C THR A 209 18.98 -0.53 5.43
N ALA A 210 19.74 -0.28 4.37
CA ALA A 210 19.79 1.04 3.75
C ALA A 210 18.44 1.41 3.11
N MET A 211 17.82 0.47 2.40
CA MET A 211 16.49 0.66 1.80
C MET A 211 15.43 0.88 2.88
N TYR A 212 15.40 0.08 3.93
CA TYR A 212 14.46 0.28 5.05
C TYR A 212 14.60 1.67 5.69
N ARG A 213 15.85 2.15 5.91
CA ARG A 213 16.10 3.50 6.42
C ARG A 213 15.62 4.59 5.47
N ALA A 214 15.81 4.41 4.15
CA ALA A 214 15.31 5.35 3.14
C ALA A 214 13.78 5.42 3.16
N MET A 215 13.09 4.29 3.25
CA MET A 215 11.63 4.22 3.35
C MET A 215 11.08 4.91 4.61
N ILE A 216 11.78 4.79 5.76
CA ILE A 216 11.40 5.52 6.98
C ILE A 216 11.60 7.03 6.80
N ARG A 217 12.71 7.46 6.18
CA ARG A 217 13.03 8.88 6.01
C ARG A 217 12.06 9.63 5.09
N LEU A 218 11.47 8.92 4.14
CA LEU A 218 10.45 9.47 3.23
C LEU A 218 9.10 9.72 3.92
N ARG A 219 8.95 9.29 5.19
CA ARG A 219 7.70 9.54 5.94
C ARG A 219 7.47 11.03 6.10
N PRO A 220 6.26 11.51 5.81
CA PRO A 220 5.88 12.90 6.09
C PRO A 220 5.97 13.14 7.60
N ARG A 221 6.60 14.23 7.98
CA ARG A 221 6.71 14.68 9.39
C ARG A 221 5.37 15.20 9.91
#